data_b7c3bb61d40b45d64b984786330b1e12
#
_entry.id   b7c3bb61d40b45d64b984786330b1e12
#
_cell.length_a   1.000
_cell.length_b   1.000
_cell.length_c   1.000
_cell.angle_alpha   90.00
_cell.angle_beta   90.00
_cell.angle_gamma   90.00
#
_symmetry.space_group_name_H-M   'P 1'
#
loop_
_entity.id
_entity.type
_entity.pdbx_description
1 polymer ?
#
loop_
_entity_poly.entity_id
_entity_poly.type
_entity_poly.pdbx_seq_one_letter_code
_entity_poly.pdbx_strand_id
1 'polypeptide(L)'
;MSQTPNVGLPYIAPSQAAKEVVHAEGLNRLDALLRGSVLTISSSTPPTSPADGDAHIVGPSPTGAWAGQANNIAAWYGGWIFIPARLGMEVWNAGDSTRRRYNGTSWIVVGGVPAAGWSAPTGTLSRGAFNADTADLPTTRQTLAALIADLRARGILA
;
A
#
# COMPACT_ATOMS: atom_id res chain seq x y z
N MET A 1 -15.44 -2.34 25.37
CA MET A 1 -16.05 -1.16 24.71
C MET A 1 -16.70 -1.61 23.43
N SER A 2 -17.88 -1.08 23.09
CA SER A 2 -18.48 -1.32 21.77
C SER A 2 -17.76 -0.48 20.72
N GLN A 3 -17.60 -1.03 19.52
CA GLN A 3 -16.87 -0.41 18.42
C GLN A 3 -17.64 -0.54 17.12
N THR A 4 -17.32 0.32 16.13
CA THR A 4 -17.88 0.20 14.78
C THR A 4 -17.40 -1.09 14.11
N PRO A 5 -18.25 -1.76 13.30
CA PRO A 5 -17.95 -3.11 12.79
C PRO A 5 -16.80 -3.13 11.76
N ASN A 6 -16.57 -2.06 11.02
CA ASN A 6 -15.59 -2.07 9.92
C ASN A 6 -14.17 -1.76 10.38
N VAL A 7 -13.95 -0.63 11.02
CA VAL A 7 -12.61 -0.12 11.34
C VAL A 7 -12.35 0.00 12.84
N GLY A 8 -13.31 -0.44 13.67
CA GLY A 8 -13.13 -0.50 15.11
C GLY A 8 -13.03 0.87 15.79
N LEU A 9 -13.79 1.88 15.30
CA LEU A 9 -13.87 3.16 16.00
C LEU A 9 -14.61 2.95 17.32
N PRO A 10 -14.06 3.41 18.44
CA PRO A 10 -14.72 3.23 19.74
C PRO A 10 -15.97 4.09 19.86
N TYR A 11 -17.06 3.53 20.39
CA TYR A 11 -18.22 4.31 20.80
C TYR A 11 -18.01 4.89 22.20
N ILE A 12 -18.47 6.12 22.40
CA ILE A 12 -18.56 6.71 23.72
C ILE A 12 -19.86 6.21 24.37
N ALA A 13 -19.73 5.52 25.50
CA ALA A 13 -20.91 5.06 26.27
C ALA A 13 -21.46 6.16 27.19
N PRO A 14 -22.77 6.14 27.53
CA PRO A 14 -23.33 7.00 28.59
C PRO A 14 -22.54 6.78 29.88
N SER A 15 -22.27 7.88 30.60
CA SER A 15 -21.55 7.88 31.89
C SER A 15 -20.15 7.28 31.88
N GLN A 16 -19.55 7.09 30.71
CA GLN A 16 -18.15 6.63 30.60
C GLN A 16 -17.19 7.70 31.13
N ALA A 17 -16.22 7.27 31.95
CA ALA A 17 -15.08 8.11 32.33
C ALA A 17 -14.08 8.25 31.14
N ALA A 18 -13.29 9.31 31.14
CA ALA A 18 -12.26 9.59 30.13
C ALA A 18 -12.82 9.54 28.68
N LYS A 19 -13.94 10.18 28.44
CA LYS A 19 -14.59 10.25 27.12
C LYS A 19 -13.68 10.93 26.07
N GLU A 20 -12.89 11.90 26.50
CA GLU A 20 -11.90 12.61 25.70
C GLU A 20 -10.84 11.67 25.13
N VAL A 21 -10.40 10.67 25.88
CA VAL A 21 -9.41 9.68 25.41
C VAL A 21 -10.02 8.81 24.29
N VAL A 22 -11.23 8.31 24.51
CA VAL A 22 -11.96 7.50 23.53
C VAL A 22 -12.25 8.30 22.25
N HIS A 23 -12.64 9.56 22.42
CA HIS A 23 -12.88 10.47 21.30
C HIS A 23 -11.59 10.72 20.50
N ALA A 24 -10.48 11.02 21.18
CA ALA A 24 -9.19 11.24 20.57
C ALA A 24 -8.70 9.98 19.81
N GLU A 25 -8.87 8.80 20.38
CA GLU A 25 -8.53 7.54 19.69
C GLU A 25 -9.37 7.37 18.41
N GLY A 26 -10.67 7.67 18.46
CA GLY A 26 -11.54 7.63 17.28
C GLY A 26 -11.08 8.60 16.19
N LEU A 27 -10.72 9.83 16.56
CA LEU A 27 -10.21 10.82 15.62
C LEU A 27 -8.85 10.40 15.00
N ASN A 28 -7.92 9.90 15.80
CA ASN A 28 -6.61 9.43 15.32
C ASN A 28 -6.77 8.27 14.32
N ARG A 29 -7.70 7.34 14.57
CA ARG A 29 -8.01 6.27 13.62
C ARG A 29 -8.60 6.80 12.31
N LEU A 30 -9.49 7.79 12.40
CA LEU A 30 -10.05 8.44 11.20
C LEU A 30 -8.98 9.19 10.43
N ASP A 31 -8.12 9.94 11.11
CA ASP A 31 -7.02 10.69 10.49
C ASP A 31 -6.08 9.75 9.69
N ALA A 32 -5.64 8.66 10.30
CA ALA A 32 -4.81 7.66 9.63
C ALA A 32 -5.48 7.05 8.39
N LEU A 33 -6.79 6.78 8.46
CA LEU A 33 -7.56 6.20 7.36
C LEU A 33 -7.84 7.21 6.24
N LEU A 34 -8.18 8.46 6.57
CA LEU A 34 -8.45 9.51 5.60
C LEU A 34 -7.19 9.92 4.84
N ARG A 35 -6.04 9.98 5.52
CA ARG A 35 -4.76 10.18 4.86
C ARG A 35 -4.50 9.09 3.82
N GLY A 36 -4.87 7.84 4.10
CA GLY A 36 -4.82 6.72 3.16
C GLY A 36 -3.42 6.40 2.63
N SER A 37 -2.35 6.82 3.34
CA SER A 37 -0.98 6.54 2.91
C SER A 37 -0.14 5.98 4.06
N VAL A 38 0.83 5.13 3.69
CA VAL A 38 1.79 4.51 4.60
C VAL A 38 3.22 4.76 4.12
N LEU A 39 4.15 4.81 5.05
CA LEU A 39 5.57 5.04 4.75
C LEU A 39 6.26 3.75 4.30
N THR A 40 5.91 2.62 4.90
CA THR A 40 6.52 1.32 4.58
C THR A 40 5.48 0.21 4.58
N ILE A 41 5.82 -0.86 3.86
CA ILE A 41 5.05 -2.11 3.83
C ILE A 41 5.97 -3.26 4.24
N SER A 42 5.39 -4.22 4.97
CA SER A 42 6.08 -5.47 5.37
C SER A 42 7.29 -5.27 6.30
N SER A 43 7.40 -4.12 6.98
CA SER A 43 8.35 -3.99 8.08
C SER A 43 7.88 -4.81 9.28
N SER A 44 8.77 -5.63 9.84
CA SER A 44 8.44 -6.43 11.03
C SER A 44 8.90 -5.78 12.34
N THR A 45 9.65 -4.70 12.26
CA THR A 45 10.16 -3.97 13.45
C THR A 45 9.67 -2.54 13.42
N PRO A 46 9.08 -2.04 14.52
CA PRO A 46 8.67 -0.64 14.60
C PRO A 46 9.87 0.31 14.49
N PRO A 47 9.73 1.49 13.86
CA PRO A 47 10.76 2.51 13.87
C PRO A 47 11.05 2.99 15.30
N THR A 48 12.29 3.39 15.54
CA THR A 48 12.74 3.83 16.87
C THR A 48 12.30 5.24 17.23
N SER A 49 12.00 6.07 16.24
CA SER A 49 11.61 7.48 16.42
C SER A 49 10.51 7.85 15.42
N PRO A 50 9.30 7.30 15.57
CA PRO A 50 8.18 7.66 14.70
C PRO A 50 7.71 9.10 14.99
N ALA A 51 7.28 9.82 13.96
CA ALA A 51 6.58 11.08 14.09
C ALA A 51 5.07 10.88 14.19
N ASP A 52 4.35 11.81 14.82
CA ASP A 52 2.90 11.77 14.88
C ASP A 52 2.30 11.76 13.47
N GLY A 53 1.36 10.84 13.24
CA GLY A 53 0.75 10.59 11.94
C GLY A 53 1.52 9.60 11.06
N ASP A 54 2.72 9.13 11.44
CA ASP A 54 3.41 8.07 10.68
C ASP A 54 2.61 6.78 10.69
N ALA A 55 2.44 6.20 9.52
CA ALA A 55 1.71 4.95 9.35
C ALA A 55 2.51 3.92 8.54
N HIS A 56 2.35 2.66 8.90
CA HIS A 56 3.06 1.53 8.30
C HIS A 56 2.14 0.32 8.17
N ILE A 57 2.34 -0.51 7.16
CA ILE A 57 1.75 -1.85 7.13
C ILE A 57 2.72 -2.81 7.80
N VAL A 58 2.25 -3.44 8.86
CA VAL A 58 3.02 -4.40 9.66
C VAL A 58 3.25 -5.67 8.83
N GLY A 59 4.51 -6.08 8.73
CA GLY A 59 4.94 -7.27 8.01
C GLY A 59 4.57 -8.59 8.71
N PRO A 60 4.91 -9.71 8.09
CA PRO A 60 4.80 -11.01 8.74
C PRO A 60 5.82 -11.14 9.87
N SER A 61 5.48 -11.87 10.92
CA SER A 61 6.35 -12.09 12.08
C SER A 61 6.82 -10.80 12.79
N PRO A 62 5.90 -9.90 13.15
CA PRO A 62 6.24 -8.63 13.76
C PRO A 62 6.80 -8.79 15.17
N THR A 63 7.68 -7.86 15.55
CA THR A 63 8.40 -7.85 16.83
C THR A 63 8.12 -6.58 17.63
N GLY A 64 8.57 -6.57 18.90
CA GLY A 64 8.44 -5.39 19.77
C GLY A 64 7.00 -4.96 19.96
N ALA A 65 6.73 -3.65 19.87
CA ALA A 65 5.40 -3.09 20.04
C ALA A 65 4.40 -3.53 18.96
N TRP A 66 4.86 -4.14 17.85
CA TRP A 66 4.01 -4.62 16.77
C TRP A 66 3.69 -6.12 16.85
N ALA A 67 4.18 -6.83 17.89
CA ALA A 67 3.93 -8.26 18.05
C ALA A 67 2.43 -8.60 17.96
N GLY A 68 2.06 -9.60 17.16
CA GLY A 68 0.67 -10.01 16.94
C GLY A 68 -0.15 -9.12 15.98
N GLN A 69 0.43 -8.07 15.39
CA GLN A 69 -0.27 -7.11 14.54
C GLN A 69 -0.01 -7.28 13.04
N ALA A 70 0.40 -8.47 12.59
CA ALA A 70 0.69 -8.75 11.20
C ALA A 70 -0.45 -8.30 10.26
N ASN A 71 -0.09 -7.67 9.13
CA ASN A 71 -0.97 -7.08 8.13
C ASN A 71 -1.79 -5.86 8.57
N ASN A 72 -1.84 -5.51 9.84
CA ASN A 72 -2.56 -4.32 10.30
C ASN A 72 -1.82 -3.04 9.86
N ILE A 73 -2.54 -1.93 9.79
CA ILE A 73 -1.94 -0.60 9.69
C ILE A 73 -1.59 -0.18 11.11
N ALA A 74 -0.30 0.08 11.37
CA ALA A 74 0.20 0.67 12.60
C ALA A 74 0.40 2.17 12.36
N ALA A 75 -0.30 3.02 13.11
CA ALA A 75 -0.18 4.46 13.05
C ALA A 75 0.29 5.00 14.42
N TRP A 76 1.15 6.01 14.40
CA TRP A 76 1.72 6.61 15.60
C TRP A 76 1.04 7.94 15.95
N TYR A 77 0.59 8.05 17.21
CA TYR A 77 0.04 9.29 17.80
C TYR A 77 0.42 9.33 19.29
N GLY A 78 1.73 9.53 19.56
CA GLY A 78 2.28 9.40 20.92
C GLY A 78 2.26 7.95 21.46
N GLY A 79 1.74 7.01 20.68
CA GLY A 79 1.64 5.57 20.91
C GLY A 79 1.14 4.88 19.64
N TRP A 80 1.42 3.57 19.51
CA TRP A 80 0.94 2.81 18.36
C TRP A 80 -0.56 2.52 18.48
N ILE A 81 -1.32 2.91 17.48
CA ILE A 81 -2.69 2.44 17.25
C ILE A 81 -2.68 1.47 16.07
N PHE A 82 -3.44 0.39 16.18
CA PHE A 82 -3.52 -0.62 15.14
C PHE A 82 -4.91 -0.64 14.52
N ILE A 83 -4.95 -0.55 13.19
CA ILE A 83 -6.19 -0.60 12.41
C ILE A 83 -6.18 -1.92 11.66
N PRO A 84 -7.13 -2.83 11.95
CA PRO A 84 -7.20 -4.12 11.27
C PRO A 84 -7.41 -3.96 9.77
N ALA A 85 -6.60 -4.66 8.98
CA ALA A 85 -6.79 -4.72 7.54
C ALA A 85 -8.13 -5.39 7.21
N ARG A 86 -8.88 -4.82 6.27
CA ARG A 86 -10.16 -5.34 5.78
C ARG A 86 -10.09 -5.57 4.28
N LEU A 87 -10.74 -6.62 3.81
CA LEU A 87 -10.83 -6.94 2.38
C LEU A 87 -11.25 -5.69 1.59
N GLY A 88 -10.50 -5.34 0.56
CA GLY A 88 -10.75 -4.19 -0.30
C GLY A 88 -10.20 -2.86 0.23
N MET A 89 -9.65 -2.82 1.45
CA MET A 89 -8.98 -1.61 1.96
C MET A 89 -7.79 -1.25 1.09
N GLU A 90 -7.66 0.02 0.73
CA GLU A 90 -6.57 0.53 -0.10
C GLU A 90 -5.76 1.60 0.62
N VAL A 91 -4.46 1.62 0.35
CA VAL A 91 -3.52 2.65 0.83
C VAL A 91 -2.50 2.96 -0.26
N TRP A 92 -1.96 4.18 -0.22
CA TRP A 92 -0.79 4.57 -0.98
C TRP A 92 0.49 4.24 -0.19
N ASN A 93 1.40 3.47 -0.77
CA ASN A 93 2.73 3.27 -0.19
C ASN A 93 3.69 4.36 -0.69
N ALA A 94 4.09 5.26 0.19
CA ALA A 94 5.01 6.34 -0.15
C ALA A 94 6.44 5.82 -0.43
N GLY A 95 6.82 4.69 0.17
CA GLY A 95 8.16 4.12 0.03
C GLY A 95 8.49 3.62 -1.38
N ASP A 96 7.50 3.12 -2.12
CA ASP A 96 7.67 2.62 -3.49
C ASP A 96 6.73 3.27 -4.51
N SER A 97 5.97 4.28 -4.09
CA SER A 97 5.00 5.00 -4.93
C SER A 97 3.98 4.08 -5.59
N THR A 98 3.46 3.10 -4.86
CA THR A 98 2.46 2.16 -5.35
C THR A 98 1.17 2.22 -4.53
N ARG A 99 0.05 1.92 -5.19
CA ARG A 99 -1.22 1.67 -4.50
C ARG A 99 -1.28 0.22 -4.06
N ARG A 100 -1.69 -0.01 -2.83
CA ARG A 100 -1.86 -1.35 -2.26
C ARG A 100 -3.30 -1.59 -1.88
N ARG A 101 -3.78 -2.83 -2.10
CA ARG A 101 -5.09 -3.30 -1.66
C ARG A 101 -4.93 -4.57 -0.82
N TYR A 102 -5.68 -4.65 0.25
CA TYR A 102 -5.76 -5.88 1.04
C TYR A 102 -6.73 -6.87 0.41
N ASN A 103 -6.25 -8.06 0.07
CA ASN A 103 -7.04 -9.10 -0.60
C ASN A 103 -7.70 -10.10 0.36
N GLY A 104 -7.65 -9.82 1.68
CA GLY A 104 -8.13 -10.70 2.73
C GLY A 104 -7.02 -11.51 3.40
N THR A 105 -5.83 -11.61 2.79
CA THR A 105 -4.68 -12.35 3.31
C THR A 105 -3.42 -11.49 3.35
N SER A 106 -3.20 -10.68 2.33
CA SER A 106 -2.01 -9.84 2.17
C SER A 106 -2.31 -8.55 1.40
N TRP A 107 -1.37 -7.60 1.46
CA TRP A 107 -1.41 -6.36 0.71
C TRP A 107 -0.75 -6.53 -0.65
N ILE A 108 -1.55 -6.45 -1.71
CA ILE A 108 -1.12 -6.60 -3.10
C ILE A 108 -1.03 -5.26 -3.80
N VAL A 109 -0.19 -5.14 -4.82
CA VAL A 109 -0.12 -3.94 -5.69
C VAL A 109 -1.40 -3.85 -6.52
N VAL A 110 -1.99 -2.64 -6.59
CA VAL A 110 -3.14 -2.36 -7.45
C VAL A 110 -2.66 -1.70 -8.73
N GLY A 111 -3.07 -2.23 -9.87
CA GLY A 111 -2.79 -1.64 -11.19
C GLY A 111 -1.53 -2.14 -11.88
N GLY A 112 -0.77 -3.04 -11.25
CA GLY A 112 0.26 -3.81 -11.96
C GLY A 112 -0.31 -5.14 -12.45
N VAL A 113 -0.21 -5.44 -13.71
CA VAL A 113 -0.34 -6.84 -14.14
C VAL A 113 0.91 -7.55 -13.59
N PRO A 114 0.76 -8.63 -12.80
CA PRO A 114 1.93 -9.35 -12.32
C PRO A 114 2.82 -9.72 -13.50
N ALA A 115 4.07 -9.34 -13.45
CA ALA A 115 5.05 -9.67 -14.49
C ALA A 115 5.48 -11.12 -14.38
N ALA A 116 4.52 -12.04 -14.35
CA ALA A 116 4.81 -13.46 -14.42
C ALA A 116 5.40 -13.77 -15.81
N GLY A 117 6.70 -13.87 -15.87
CA GLY A 117 7.43 -14.38 -17.04
C GLY A 117 7.89 -13.35 -18.08
N TRP A 118 7.71 -12.06 -17.88
CA TRP A 118 8.20 -11.05 -18.82
C TRP A 118 9.50 -10.44 -18.31
N SER A 119 10.61 -10.74 -18.97
CA SER A 119 11.89 -10.04 -18.74
C SER A 119 11.85 -8.64 -19.32
N ALA A 120 12.68 -7.72 -18.78
CA ALA A 120 12.85 -6.41 -19.40
C ALA A 120 13.34 -6.60 -20.85
N PRO A 121 12.78 -5.86 -21.82
CA PRO A 121 13.24 -5.96 -23.20
C PRO A 121 14.70 -5.51 -23.29
N THR A 122 15.49 -6.27 -24.06
CA THR A 122 16.92 -5.99 -24.31
C THR A 122 17.12 -5.62 -25.78
N GLY A 123 18.20 -4.92 -26.07
CA GLY A 123 18.53 -4.47 -27.42
C GLY A 123 18.03 -3.05 -27.72
N THR A 124 18.02 -2.68 -28.99
CA THR A 124 17.62 -1.33 -29.41
C THR A 124 16.11 -1.17 -29.36
N LEU A 125 15.64 -0.13 -28.65
CA LEU A 125 14.22 0.24 -28.57
C LEU A 125 13.91 1.31 -29.61
N SER A 126 12.84 1.14 -30.40
CA SER A 126 12.40 2.14 -31.38
C SER A 126 11.06 2.74 -30.97
N ARG A 127 11.01 4.07 -30.84
CA ARG A 127 9.81 4.87 -30.60
C ARG A 127 9.47 5.77 -31.77
N GLY A 128 10.10 5.53 -32.92
CA GLY A 128 9.81 6.24 -34.17
C GLY A 128 8.47 5.85 -34.79
N ALA A 129 8.18 6.46 -35.96
CA ALA A 129 6.99 6.08 -36.72
C ALA A 129 7.05 4.60 -37.11
N PHE A 130 5.96 3.89 -36.88
CA PHE A 130 5.81 2.47 -37.23
C PHE A 130 4.84 2.33 -38.38
N ASN A 131 5.30 1.84 -39.54
CA ASN A 131 4.43 1.49 -40.66
C ASN A 131 4.24 -0.01 -40.66
N ALA A 132 3.05 -0.47 -40.32
CA ALA A 132 2.71 -1.88 -40.18
C ALA A 132 2.82 -2.65 -41.51
N ASP A 133 2.60 -1.98 -42.65
CA ASP A 133 2.60 -2.62 -43.98
C ASP A 133 4.00 -2.88 -44.50
N THR A 134 4.99 -2.10 -44.05
CA THR A 134 6.36 -2.14 -44.56
C THR A 134 7.40 -2.49 -43.51
N ALA A 135 7.00 -2.63 -42.23
CA ALA A 135 7.90 -2.95 -41.14
C ALA A 135 8.48 -4.36 -41.28
N ASP A 136 9.79 -4.46 -41.23
CA ASP A 136 10.49 -5.73 -41.14
C ASP A 136 10.43 -6.32 -39.70
N LEU A 137 10.86 -7.56 -39.58
CA LEU A 137 10.87 -8.25 -38.29
C LEU A 137 11.73 -7.57 -37.22
N PRO A 138 12.94 -7.04 -37.52
CA PRO A 138 13.74 -6.25 -36.59
C PRO A 138 13.00 -5.01 -36.06
N THR A 139 12.40 -4.22 -36.94
CA THR A 139 11.65 -3.00 -36.57
C THR A 139 10.44 -3.33 -35.69
N THR A 140 9.70 -4.37 -36.05
CA THR A 140 8.55 -4.86 -35.25
C THR A 140 8.98 -5.25 -33.83
N ARG A 141 10.07 -6.00 -33.69
CA ARG A 141 10.63 -6.40 -32.38
C ARG A 141 11.07 -5.21 -31.55
N GLN A 142 11.74 -4.23 -32.15
CA GLN A 142 12.20 -3.01 -31.46
C GLN A 142 11.04 -2.16 -30.98
N THR A 143 9.99 -2.02 -31.78
CA THR A 143 8.79 -1.26 -31.42
C THR A 143 8.01 -1.95 -30.31
N LEU A 144 7.84 -3.28 -30.38
CA LEU A 144 7.19 -4.05 -29.32
C LEU A 144 7.99 -3.95 -28.00
N ALA A 145 9.31 -4.05 -28.08
CA ALA A 145 10.18 -3.90 -26.91
C ALA A 145 10.05 -2.50 -26.28
N ALA A 146 9.95 -1.45 -27.10
CA ALA A 146 9.71 -0.09 -26.62
C ALA A 146 8.36 0.05 -25.95
N LEU A 147 7.31 -0.52 -26.53
CA LEU A 147 5.96 -0.50 -25.95
C LEU A 147 5.93 -1.18 -24.57
N ILE A 148 6.54 -2.35 -24.45
CA ILE A 148 6.65 -3.07 -23.17
C ILE A 148 7.40 -2.23 -22.13
N ALA A 149 8.53 -1.60 -22.52
CA ALA A 149 9.29 -0.73 -21.64
C ALA A 149 8.47 0.47 -21.15
N ASP A 150 7.71 1.10 -22.05
CA ASP A 150 6.88 2.26 -21.72
C ASP A 150 5.70 1.90 -20.83
N LEU A 151 5.07 0.74 -21.05
CA LEU A 151 3.98 0.23 -20.19
C LEU A 151 4.50 -0.09 -18.78
N ARG A 152 5.73 -0.62 -18.66
CA ARG A 152 6.38 -0.83 -17.36
C ARG A 152 6.71 0.48 -16.68
N ALA A 153 7.27 1.45 -17.39
CA ALA A 153 7.59 2.77 -16.83
C ALA A 153 6.35 3.51 -16.29
N ARG A 154 5.17 3.19 -16.82
CA ARG A 154 3.89 3.73 -16.37
C ARG A 154 3.20 2.88 -15.30
N GLY A 155 3.82 1.78 -14.85
CA GLY A 155 3.23 0.87 -13.87
C GLY A 155 2.01 0.10 -14.36
N ILE A 156 1.81 -0.01 -15.68
CA ILE A 156 0.73 -0.80 -16.30
C ILE A 156 1.12 -2.27 -16.36
N LEU A 157 2.40 -2.54 -16.60
CA LEU A 157 3.00 -3.87 -16.49
C LEU A 157 4.02 -3.84 -15.33
N ALA A 158 3.99 -4.85 -14.49
CA ALA A 158 4.96 -5.03 -13.42
C ALA A 158 6.17 -5.85 -13.90
#